data_0aef0ce66ea62d3eee00d316ac561c3f
#
_entry.id   0aef0ce66ea62d3eee00d316ac561c3f
#
_cell.length_a   1.000
_cell.length_b   1.000
_cell.length_c   1.000
_cell.angle_alpha   90.00
_cell.angle_beta   90.00
_cell.angle_gamma   90.00
#
_symmetry.space_group_name_H-M   'P 1'
#
loop_
_entity.id
_entity.type
_entity.pdbx_description
1 polymer ?
#
loop_
_entity_poly.entity_id
_entity_poly.type
_entity_poly.pdbx_seq_one_letter_code
_entity_poly.pdbx_strand_id
1 'polypeptide(L)'
;MKNKATAEEVLSHIPGPITAEWPLGEPFAVALSHGTMSVEYYSPLGHDPQTPHEQDEIYFIHRGIGELVINGARHSFKAGDCLFVAANVLHRFENFSDDFGTWVIFWGPKGGEKT
;
A
#
# COMPACT_ATOMS: atom_id res chain seq x y z
N MET A 1 20.05 -9.84 7.02
CA MET A 1 18.81 -9.40 6.40
C MET A 1 17.62 -10.20 6.96
N LYS A 2 16.52 -9.52 7.23
CA LYS A 2 15.30 -10.14 7.69
C LYS A 2 14.62 -10.86 6.51
N ASN A 3 14.28 -12.12 6.68
CA ASN A 3 13.69 -12.94 5.61
C ASN A 3 12.19 -13.18 5.79
N LYS A 4 11.63 -12.79 6.92
CA LYS A 4 10.22 -13.02 7.21
C LYS A 4 9.63 -11.84 7.99
N ALA A 5 8.42 -11.45 7.63
CA ALA A 5 7.59 -10.54 8.40
C ALA A 5 6.18 -11.10 8.44
N THR A 6 5.49 -10.89 9.57
CA THR A 6 4.08 -11.27 9.71
C THR A 6 3.22 -10.01 9.70
N ALA A 7 1.96 -10.16 9.30
CA ALA A 7 1.00 -9.04 9.36
C ALA A 7 0.86 -8.53 10.80
N GLU A 8 0.79 -9.43 11.79
CA GLU A 8 0.68 -9.07 13.20
C GLU A 8 1.85 -8.19 13.64
N GLU A 9 3.08 -8.57 13.27
CA GLU A 9 4.29 -7.81 13.63
C GLU A 9 4.26 -6.41 13.01
N VAL A 10 4.00 -6.29 11.71
CA VAL A 10 4.02 -4.99 11.04
C VAL A 10 2.87 -4.10 11.54
N LEU A 11 1.71 -4.69 11.80
CA LEU A 11 0.55 -3.95 12.33
C LEU A 11 0.82 -3.39 13.74
N SER A 12 1.71 -3.99 14.51
CA SER A 12 2.09 -3.47 15.83
C SER A 12 2.82 -2.11 15.73
N HIS A 13 3.31 -1.75 14.55
CA HIS A 13 3.95 -0.47 14.28
C HIS A 13 3.03 0.55 13.62
N ILE A 14 1.75 0.22 13.44
CA ILE A 14 0.75 1.10 12.84
C ILE A 14 -0.28 1.50 13.90
N PRO A 15 -0.57 2.80 14.10
CA PRO A 15 -0.03 3.93 13.35
C PRO A 15 1.43 4.22 13.70
N GLY A 16 2.15 4.69 12.69
CA GLY A 16 3.52 5.18 12.86
C GLY A 16 3.58 6.65 13.29
N PRO A 17 4.66 7.36 12.96
CA PRO A 17 4.83 8.75 13.35
C PRO A 17 3.70 9.66 12.87
N ILE A 18 3.37 10.65 13.70
CA ILE A 18 2.42 11.70 13.33
C ILE A 18 3.14 12.71 12.43
N THR A 19 2.53 13.01 11.29
CA THR A 19 3.05 13.98 10.33
C THR A 19 1.94 14.94 9.90
N ALA A 20 2.28 15.98 9.15
CA ALA A 20 1.29 16.92 8.63
C ALA A 20 0.31 16.21 7.68
N GLU A 21 0.81 15.29 6.85
CA GLU A 21 -0.02 14.47 5.96
C GLU A 21 -0.85 13.45 6.72
N TRP A 22 -0.31 12.92 7.82
CA TRP A 22 -0.94 11.87 8.61
C TRP A 22 -1.08 12.32 10.08
N PRO A 23 -2.05 13.20 10.39
CA PRO A 23 -2.19 13.77 11.74
C PRO A 23 -2.55 12.75 12.82
N LEU A 24 -3.05 11.58 12.44
CA LEU A 24 -3.35 10.49 13.39
C LEU A 24 -2.27 9.40 13.39
N GLY A 25 -1.16 9.66 12.72
CA GLY A 25 -0.06 8.71 12.57
C GLY A 25 -0.08 8.03 11.19
N GLU A 26 1.08 7.65 10.72
CA GLU A 26 1.22 6.97 9.43
C GLU A 26 0.51 5.63 9.45
N PRO A 27 -0.45 5.36 8.54
CA PRO A 27 -1.17 4.09 8.50
C PRO A 27 -0.40 2.99 7.77
N PHE A 28 0.91 3.12 7.67
CA PHE A 28 1.78 2.17 6.99
C PHE A 28 3.09 1.98 7.74
N ALA A 29 3.74 0.86 7.49
CA ALA A 29 5.06 0.56 8.01
C ALA A 29 5.80 -0.38 7.06
N VAL A 30 7.14 -0.24 7.01
CA VAL A 30 7.98 -1.12 6.20
C VAL A 30 8.21 -2.43 6.96
N ALA A 31 7.95 -3.54 6.27
CA ALA A 31 8.14 -4.89 6.82
C ALA A 31 9.48 -5.51 6.39
N LEU A 32 9.79 -5.42 5.10
CA LEU A 32 11.00 -5.98 4.51
C LEU A 32 11.54 -5.03 3.44
N SER A 33 12.86 -5.02 3.23
CA SER A 33 13.45 -4.25 2.14
C SER A 33 14.75 -4.89 1.67
N HIS A 34 15.03 -4.74 0.37
CA HIS A 34 16.28 -5.22 -0.22
C HIS A 34 16.48 -4.55 -1.58
N GLY A 35 17.57 -3.83 -1.76
CA GLY A 35 17.82 -3.09 -2.99
C GLY A 35 16.70 -2.11 -3.29
N THR A 36 16.13 -2.19 -4.49
CA THR A 36 14.99 -1.35 -4.88
C THR A 36 13.66 -1.83 -4.33
N MET A 37 13.61 -3.07 -3.82
CA MET A 37 12.37 -3.65 -3.31
C MET A 37 12.09 -3.21 -1.87
N SER A 38 10.87 -2.78 -1.60
CA SER A 38 10.36 -2.68 -0.24
C SER A 38 8.97 -3.30 -0.14
N VAL A 39 8.74 -3.98 0.97
CA VAL A 39 7.43 -4.56 1.30
C VAL A 39 6.89 -3.79 2.50
N GLU A 40 5.76 -3.16 2.31
CA GLU A 40 5.09 -2.37 3.33
C GLU A 40 3.71 -2.95 3.62
N TYR A 41 3.14 -2.55 4.74
CA TYR A 41 1.73 -2.83 5.04
C TYR A 41 1.01 -1.48 5.14
N TYR A 42 -0.15 -1.37 4.51
CA TYR A 42 -0.95 -0.16 4.46
C TYR A 42 -2.36 -0.46 4.98
N SER A 43 -2.79 0.32 5.96
CA SER A 43 -4.10 0.14 6.61
C SER A 43 -4.73 1.50 6.93
N PRO A 44 -5.18 2.25 5.90
CA PRO A 44 -5.77 3.58 6.12
C PRO A 44 -7.14 3.46 6.78
N LEU A 45 -7.53 4.52 7.50
CA LEU A 45 -8.85 4.63 8.12
C LEU A 45 -9.60 5.79 7.48
N GLY A 46 -10.80 5.48 6.95
CA GLY A 46 -11.73 6.48 6.44
C GLY A 46 -11.42 7.02 5.06
N HIS A 47 -10.19 7.43 4.78
CA HIS A 47 -9.82 7.94 3.46
C HIS A 47 -8.34 7.67 3.17
N ASP A 48 -8.00 7.78 1.89
CA ASP A 48 -6.66 7.53 1.39
C ASP A 48 -6.16 8.78 0.63
N PRO A 49 -5.34 9.63 1.27
CA PRO A 49 -4.83 10.85 0.63
C PRO A 49 -3.53 10.64 -0.13
N GLN A 50 -3.12 9.39 -0.39
CA GLN A 50 -1.82 9.13 -1.02
C GLN A 50 -1.68 9.78 -2.39
N THR A 51 -0.43 10.11 -2.73
CA THR A 51 -0.04 10.65 -4.03
C THR A 51 0.64 9.56 -4.86
N PRO A 52 0.79 9.74 -6.18
CA PRO A 52 1.47 8.76 -7.01
C PRO A 52 2.89 8.46 -6.52
N HIS A 53 3.33 7.22 -6.70
CA HIS A 53 4.66 6.77 -6.32
C HIS A 53 5.58 6.67 -7.53
N GLU A 54 6.88 6.82 -7.32
CA GLU A 54 7.86 6.84 -8.39
C GLU A 54 8.27 5.46 -8.90
N GLN A 55 7.89 4.40 -8.17
CA GLN A 55 8.18 3.01 -8.55
C GLN A 55 6.89 2.29 -8.93
N ASP A 56 7.04 1.19 -9.65
CA ASP A 56 5.93 0.24 -9.82
C ASP A 56 5.57 -0.38 -8.49
N GLU A 57 4.31 -0.69 -8.30
CA GLU A 57 3.85 -1.29 -7.06
C GLU A 57 2.77 -2.33 -7.30
N ILE A 58 2.69 -3.29 -6.37
CA ILE A 58 1.63 -4.29 -6.36
C ILE A 58 1.05 -4.38 -4.97
N TYR A 59 -0.28 -4.49 -4.91
CA TYR A 59 -1.02 -4.70 -3.66
C TYR A 59 -1.47 -6.15 -3.58
N PHE A 60 -1.25 -6.76 -2.43
CA PHE A 60 -1.86 -8.04 -2.06
C PHE A 60 -2.82 -7.77 -0.90
N ILE A 61 -4.11 -7.83 -1.17
CA ILE A 61 -5.14 -7.50 -0.18
C ILE A 61 -5.14 -8.57 0.91
N HIS A 62 -4.84 -8.16 2.14
CA HIS A 62 -4.77 -9.07 3.28
C HIS A 62 -6.15 -9.27 3.91
N ARG A 63 -6.90 -8.16 4.09
CA ARG A 63 -8.24 -8.21 4.71
C ARG A 63 -9.08 -7.03 4.26
N GLY A 64 -10.39 -7.20 4.39
CA GLY A 64 -11.34 -6.15 4.02
C GLY A 64 -11.77 -6.20 2.57
N ILE A 65 -12.65 -5.27 2.22
CA ILE A 65 -13.16 -5.06 0.86
C ILE A 65 -13.10 -3.56 0.54
N GLY A 66 -13.14 -3.23 -0.73
CA GLY A 66 -13.13 -1.84 -1.16
C GLY A 66 -12.94 -1.72 -2.66
N GLU A 67 -12.51 -0.54 -3.08
CA GLU A 67 -12.22 -0.23 -4.47
C GLU A 67 -10.88 0.46 -4.58
N LEU A 68 -10.10 0.13 -5.62
CA LEU A 68 -8.91 0.88 -5.99
C LEU A 68 -9.20 1.59 -7.30
N VAL A 69 -9.15 2.92 -7.29
CA VAL A 69 -9.33 3.75 -8.48
C VAL A 69 -7.95 4.01 -9.06
N ILE A 70 -7.72 3.50 -10.27
CA ILE A 70 -6.42 3.64 -10.97
C ILE A 70 -6.67 4.42 -12.24
N ASN A 71 -6.10 5.62 -12.33
CA ASN A 71 -6.27 6.52 -13.47
C ASN A 71 -7.74 6.66 -13.89
N GLY A 72 -8.64 6.79 -12.90
CA GLY A 72 -10.08 6.94 -13.09
C GLY A 72 -10.88 5.66 -13.24
N ALA A 73 -10.23 4.52 -13.41
CA ALA A 73 -10.93 3.22 -13.52
C ALA A 73 -11.07 2.56 -12.15
N ARG A 74 -12.26 2.11 -11.80
CA ARG A 74 -12.54 1.46 -10.51
C ARG A 74 -12.35 -0.05 -10.59
N HIS A 75 -11.64 -0.57 -9.61
CA HIS A 75 -11.40 -2.01 -9.46
C HIS A 75 -11.83 -2.42 -8.06
N SER A 76 -12.92 -3.16 -7.94
CA SER A 76 -13.33 -3.70 -6.63
C SER A 76 -12.43 -4.86 -6.24
N PHE A 77 -12.21 -5.00 -4.93
CA PHE A 77 -11.33 -6.04 -4.40
C PHE A 77 -11.88 -6.64 -3.12
N LYS A 78 -11.36 -7.80 -2.78
CA LYS A 78 -11.54 -8.49 -1.51
C LYS A 78 -10.21 -9.12 -1.09
N ALA A 79 -10.17 -9.64 0.12
CA ALA A 79 -8.99 -10.32 0.64
C ALA A 79 -8.54 -11.43 -0.32
N GLY A 80 -7.22 -11.49 -0.58
CA GLY A 80 -6.61 -12.43 -1.51
C GLY A 80 -6.41 -11.90 -2.93
N ASP A 81 -7.02 -10.75 -3.27
CA ASP A 81 -6.84 -10.15 -4.59
C ASP A 81 -5.49 -9.42 -4.69
N CYS A 82 -5.02 -9.32 -5.92
CA CYS A 82 -3.76 -8.69 -6.27
C CYS A 82 -4.03 -7.58 -7.31
N LEU A 83 -3.46 -6.39 -7.08
CA LEU A 83 -3.67 -5.22 -7.94
C LEU A 83 -2.33 -4.57 -8.26
N PHE A 84 -2.13 -4.21 -9.52
CA PHE A 84 -0.90 -3.56 -9.99
C PHE A 84 -1.14 -2.10 -10.32
N VAL A 85 -0.21 -1.23 -9.91
CA VAL A 85 -0.18 0.19 -10.27
C VAL A 85 1.20 0.54 -10.81
N ALA A 86 1.26 1.01 -12.04
CA ALA A 86 2.52 1.47 -12.62
C ALA A 86 3.01 2.77 -11.96
N ALA A 87 4.31 2.99 -12.02
CA ALA A 87 4.94 4.20 -11.47
C ALA A 87 4.25 5.47 -12.00
N ASN A 88 4.11 6.46 -11.13
CA ASN A 88 3.56 7.78 -11.43
C ASN A 88 2.08 7.81 -11.84
N VAL A 89 1.38 6.68 -11.76
CA VAL A 89 -0.05 6.62 -12.08
C VAL A 89 -0.86 7.04 -10.87
N LEU A 90 -1.82 7.94 -11.09
CA LEU A 90 -2.73 8.40 -10.05
C LEU A 90 -3.62 7.24 -9.60
N HIS A 91 -3.67 7.00 -8.29
CA HIS A 91 -4.48 5.92 -7.72
C HIS A 91 -4.91 6.28 -6.31
N ARG A 92 -6.03 5.68 -5.88
CA ARG A 92 -6.58 5.91 -4.54
C ARG A 92 -7.52 4.78 -4.16
N PHE A 93 -7.41 4.32 -2.91
CA PHE A 93 -8.42 3.44 -2.33
C PHE A 93 -9.64 4.25 -1.93
N GLU A 94 -10.82 3.73 -2.25
CA GLU A 94 -12.11 4.33 -1.89
C GLU A 94 -13.10 3.27 -1.42
N ASN A 95 -14.07 3.68 -0.64
CA ASN A 95 -15.17 2.81 -0.17
C ASN A 95 -14.68 1.52 0.49
N PHE A 96 -13.58 1.59 1.22
CA PHE A 96 -13.01 0.42 1.87
C PHE A 96 -13.55 0.23 3.28
N SER A 97 -13.59 -1.02 3.71
CA SER A 97 -14.06 -1.41 5.05
C SER A 97 -13.08 -0.96 6.13
N ASP A 98 -13.57 -0.87 7.37
CA ASP A 98 -12.76 -0.39 8.50
C ASP A 98 -11.58 -1.33 8.80
N ASP A 99 -11.71 -2.62 8.46
CA ASP A 99 -10.67 -3.61 8.67
C ASP A 99 -9.70 -3.74 7.49
N PHE A 100 -9.84 -2.91 6.47
CA PHE A 100 -9.00 -2.98 5.27
C PHE A 100 -7.52 -2.89 5.62
N GLY A 101 -6.76 -3.84 5.08
CA GLY A 101 -5.30 -3.83 5.18
C GLY A 101 -4.71 -4.58 3.99
N THR A 102 -3.60 -4.07 3.48
CA THR A 102 -2.95 -4.63 2.30
C THR A 102 -1.44 -4.63 2.43
N TRP A 103 -0.80 -5.68 1.91
CA TRP A 103 0.61 -5.65 1.63
C TRP A 103 0.84 -4.80 0.39
N VAL A 104 1.93 -4.02 0.39
CA VAL A 104 2.34 -3.19 -0.75
C VAL A 104 3.78 -3.52 -1.05
N ILE A 105 4.08 -3.86 -2.29
CA ILE A 105 5.44 -4.14 -2.74
C ILE A 105 5.82 -3.13 -3.79
N PHE A 106 6.88 -2.36 -3.51
CA PHE A 106 7.51 -1.44 -4.47
C PHE A 106 8.78 -2.09 -4.97
N TRP A 107 9.08 -1.92 -6.25
CA TRP A 107 10.33 -2.44 -6.83
C TRP A 107 10.72 -1.67 -8.08
N GLY A 108 11.97 -1.86 -8.50
CA GLY A 108 12.45 -1.38 -9.77
C GLY A 108 12.92 0.07 -9.75
N PRO A 109 13.24 0.61 -10.92
CA PRO A 109 13.80 1.96 -11.04
C PRO A 109 12.74 3.02 -10.85
N LYS A 110 13.21 4.22 -10.51
CA LYS A 110 12.41 5.42 -10.51
C LYS A 110 11.84 5.63 -11.93
N GLY A 111 10.54 5.88 -12.03
CA GLY A 111 9.83 5.97 -13.30
C GLY A 111 9.24 4.67 -13.80
N GLY A 112 9.52 3.56 -13.12
CA GLY A 112 8.96 2.26 -13.45
C GLY A 112 9.83 1.44 -14.41
N GLU A 113 9.51 0.14 -14.49
CA GLU A 113 10.15 -0.77 -15.41
C GLU A 113 9.73 -0.46 -16.85
N LYS A 114 10.64 -0.69 -17.78
CA LYS A 114 10.32 -0.61 -19.21
C LYS A 114 9.69 -1.93 -19.65
N THR A 115 8.67 -1.83 -20.45
CA THR A 115 7.98 -3.00 -20.99
C THR A 115 8.45 -3.31 -22.43
#